data_b611b24eb3be73beaee1c408abfb6833
#
_entry.id   b611b24eb3be73beaee1c408abfb6833
#
_cell.length_a   1.000
_cell.length_b   1.000
_cell.length_c   1.000
_cell.angle_alpha   90.00
_cell.angle_beta   90.00
_cell.angle_gamma   90.00
#
_symmetry.space_group_name_H-M   'P 1'
#
loop_
_entity.id
_entity.type
_entity.pdbx_description
1 polymer ?
#
loop_
_entity_poly.entity_id
_entity_poly.type
_entity_poly.pdbx_seq_one_letter_code
_entity_poly.pdbx_strand_id
1 'polypeptide(L)'
;CKEQRVFSGLERREVEKRSFSEEQRLTASAALLDLQFTGRLWPKYKRKEKDLCMNSERFLNGLIFLTLERIVWYPMTKHRRLCAMNDYEIALTLEAETVAHRRYLHKNAEVGLNMPKAVSYVMAQLEKAGLQPETCGHGVTAQLGQGGKTLLLRADMDALPMPESSGEAFACPTGTEAHACGHDFHAAMLLTAAKILKQQEASLQGTVRFMFQPAEETFEGSRDMIANGILESVDGALAFHVSPGKMPVGLVMYNSTGTMMFSVDGFRITIHGKGGHGAYPHTSIDPINIGVHLHLALQELIAREADPTHACVLTVGQFSAGSAPNIIPDEALMQGTLRTNNRDSRDKLVRRIEEVAQAVAKVYGGSAELQWISQVPPLIC
;
A
#
# COMPACT_ATOMS: atom_id res chain seq x y z
N CYS A 1 48.77 10.64 -9.47
CA CYS A 1 49.25 10.96 -10.83
C CYS A 1 48.15 10.63 -11.84
N LYS A 2 47.66 11.70 -12.52
CA LYS A 2 46.96 11.68 -13.84
C LYS A 2 45.92 10.59 -14.07
N GLU A 3 44.63 10.90 -14.08
CA GLU A 3 43.89 11.52 -15.19
C GLU A 3 42.57 12.11 -14.65
N GLN A 4 42.57 13.42 -14.53
CA GLN A 4 41.40 14.26 -14.60
C GLN A 4 41.51 15.00 -15.93
N ARG A 5 40.55 14.83 -16.80
CA ARG A 5 40.03 15.75 -17.82
C ARG A 5 39.45 14.95 -18.97
N VAL A 6 38.16 15.06 -19.10
CA VAL A 6 37.37 15.38 -20.28
C VAL A 6 35.92 15.08 -19.97
N PHE A 7 35.12 16.09 -19.75
CA PHE A 7 33.77 16.31 -20.20
C PHE A 7 33.22 17.60 -19.57
N SER A 8 33.70 18.71 -20.13
CA SER A 8 33.04 20.01 -20.06
C SER A 8 32.40 20.25 -21.42
N GLY A 9 31.09 20.39 -21.44
CA GLY A 9 30.39 20.85 -22.64
C GLY A 9 29.09 20.08 -22.92
N LEU A 10 28.09 20.24 -22.08
CA LEU A 10 26.71 20.10 -22.49
C LEU A 10 25.92 21.24 -21.87
N GLU A 11 25.53 22.16 -22.74
CA GLU A 11 24.68 23.29 -22.42
C GLU A 11 23.43 22.85 -21.67
N ARG A 12 23.22 23.47 -20.51
CA ARG A 12 21.96 23.44 -19.80
C ARG A 12 20.92 24.19 -20.62
N ARG A 13 20.15 23.48 -21.42
CA ARG A 13 18.86 24.02 -21.84
C ARG A 13 17.95 23.94 -20.61
N GLU A 14 17.55 25.10 -20.13
CA GLU A 14 16.48 25.26 -19.16
C GLU A 14 15.21 24.61 -19.74
N VAL A 15 14.88 23.43 -19.23
CA VAL A 15 13.55 22.87 -19.41
C VAL A 15 12.66 23.69 -18.51
N GLU A 16 11.84 24.57 -19.08
CA GLU A 16 10.75 25.26 -18.38
C GLU A 16 10.00 24.23 -17.52
N LYS A 17 10.04 24.44 -16.21
CA LYS A 17 9.24 23.69 -15.26
C LYS A 17 7.77 24.06 -15.48
N ARG A 18 7.07 23.39 -16.37
CA ARG A 18 5.63 23.36 -16.36
C ARG A 18 5.23 22.59 -15.11
N SER A 19 4.77 23.32 -14.09
CA SER A 19 4.08 22.72 -12.96
C SER A 19 2.76 22.17 -13.50
N PHE A 20 2.63 20.87 -13.58
CA PHE A 20 1.34 20.25 -13.85
C PHE A 20 0.40 20.58 -12.67
N SER A 21 -0.82 21.01 -12.98
CA SER A 21 -1.85 21.27 -11.96
C SER A 21 -2.19 19.97 -11.23
N GLU A 22 -2.68 20.08 -9.99
CA GLU A 22 -3.19 18.95 -9.22
C GLU A 22 -4.24 18.16 -10.01
N GLU A 23 -5.03 18.86 -10.79
CA GLU A 23 -6.03 18.31 -11.71
C GLU A 23 -5.43 17.34 -12.73
N GLN A 24 -4.31 17.67 -13.35
CA GLN A 24 -3.61 16.78 -14.29
C GLN A 24 -3.07 15.49 -13.65
N ARG A 25 -2.78 15.51 -12.35
CA ARG A 25 -2.31 14.33 -11.59
C ARG A 25 -3.42 13.30 -11.36
N LEU A 26 -4.62 13.78 -11.06
CA LEU A 26 -5.78 12.92 -10.78
C LEU A 26 -6.32 12.25 -12.04
N THR A 27 -6.34 12.96 -13.16
CA THR A 27 -6.85 12.44 -14.43
C THR A 27 -5.98 11.32 -15.01
N ALA A 28 -4.66 11.48 -14.92
CA ALA A 28 -3.73 10.42 -15.35
C ALA A 28 -3.93 9.12 -14.55
N SER A 29 -4.32 9.21 -13.28
CA SER A 29 -4.54 8.06 -12.41
C SER A 29 -5.87 7.35 -12.66
N ALA A 30 -6.93 8.08 -13.04
CA ALA A 30 -8.23 7.49 -13.35
C ALA A 30 -8.22 6.67 -14.67
N ALA A 31 -7.42 7.09 -15.66
CA ALA A 31 -7.27 6.40 -16.93
C ALA A 31 -6.52 5.06 -16.86
N LEU A 32 -5.82 4.80 -15.76
CA LEU A 32 -4.92 3.65 -15.61
C LEU A 32 -5.60 2.39 -15.03
N LEU A 33 -6.84 2.48 -14.60
CA LEU A 33 -7.63 1.32 -14.19
C LEU A 33 -7.84 0.30 -15.33
N ASP A 34 -7.71 0.73 -16.59
CA ASP A 34 -7.89 -0.12 -17.77
C ASP A 34 -6.68 -1.03 -18.10
N LEU A 35 -5.50 -0.73 -17.57
CA LEU A 35 -4.24 -1.33 -18.03
C LEU A 35 -3.87 -2.68 -17.41
N GLN A 36 -4.51 -3.11 -16.33
CA GLN A 36 -4.06 -4.30 -15.59
C GLN A 36 -4.86 -5.60 -15.79
N PHE A 37 -5.93 -5.59 -16.58
CA PHE A 37 -6.72 -6.80 -16.87
C PHE A 37 -5.99 -7.86 -17.71
N THR A 38 -4.83 -7.55 -18.30
CA THR A 38 -4.21 -8.37 -19.36
C THR A 38 -3.02 -9.24 -18.94
N GLY A 39 -2.61 -9.22 -17.67
CA GLY A 39 -1.34 -9.84 -17.21
C GLY A 39 -1.24 -11.38 -17.28
N ARG A 40 -2.29 -12.12 -17.66
CA ARG A 40 -2.27 -13.61 -17.67
C ARG A 40 -2.20 -14.29 -19.04
N LEU A 41 -2.02 -13.58 -20.15
CA LEU A 41 -2.02 -14.18 -21.48
C LEU A 41 -0.75 -13.99 -22.31
N TRP A 42 0.43 -14.07 -21.68
CA TRP A 42 1.66 -14.03 -22.45
C TRP A 42 2.59 -15.21 -22.18
N PRO A 43 2.50 -16.26 -23.00
CA PRO A 43 3.73 -16.92 -23.42
C PRO A 43 3.81 -16.95 -24.94
N LYS A 44 4.96 -16.52 -25.45
CA LYS A 44 5.44 -16.62 -26.84
C LYS A 44 5.28 -15.37 -27.71
N TYR A 45 6.18 -14.41 -27.53
CA TYR A 45 6.75 -13.70 -28.68
C TYR A 45 8.17 -13.19 -28.34
N LYS A 46 9.20 -13.91 -28.78
CA LYS A 46 10.57 -13.40 -28.93
C LYS A 46 10.57 -12.50 -30.16
N ARG A 47 10.75 -11.20 -30.01
CA ARG A 47 11.10 -10.28 -31.09
C ARG A 47 12.45 -9.64 -30.84
N LYS A 48 13.24 -9.51 -31.90
CA LYS A 48 14.63 -9.07 -31.95
C LYS A 48 14.78 -7.61 -31.50
N GLU A 49 15.79 -7.36 -30.72
CA GLU A 49 16.17 -6.09 -30.06
C GLU A 49 16.75 -4.99 -31.01
N LYS A 50 16.31 -4.80 -32.23
CA LYS A 50 17.01 -3.88 -33.13
C LYS A 50 16.24 -2.63 -33.59
N ASP A 51 15.00 -2.37 -33.18
CA ASP A 51 14.22 -1.26 -33.72
C ASP A 51 13.58 -0.31 -32.67
N LEU A 52 14.22 -0.11 -31.52
CA LEU A 52 13.70 0.76 -30.45
C LEU A 52 14.56 2.01 -30.25
N CYS A 53 14.66 2.84 -31.27
CA CYS A 53 15.07 4.22 -31.12
C CYS A 53 13.95 5.11 -31.63
N MET A 54 12.98 5.41 -30.75
CA MET A 54 11.86 6.30 -31.05
C MET A 54 11.71 7.38 -29.98
N ASN A 55 11.43 8.61 -30.43
CA ASN A 55 11.21 9.82 -29.65
C ASN A 55 10.25 9.59 -28.47
N SER A 56 10.56 10.16 -27.29
CA SER A 56 9.85 9.98 -26.03
C SER A 56 8.34 10.28 -26.07
N GLU A 57 7.90 11.21 -26.91
CA GLU A 57 6.47 11.51 -27.10
C GLU A 57 5.69 10.42 -27.85
N ARG A 58 6.35 9.72 -28.79
CA ARG A 58 5.73 8.58 -29.50
C ARG A 58 5.73 7.30 -28.66
N PHE A 59 6.64 7.20 -27.69
CA PHE A 59 6.71 6.04 -26.80
C PHE A 59 5.54 6.01 -25.79
N LEU A 60 5.18 7.15 -25.22
CA LEU A 60 4.01 7.28 -24.34
C LEU A 60 2.69 6.98 -25.08
N ASN A 61 2.50 7.56 -26.26
CA ASN A 61 1.31 7.29 -27.06
C ASN A 61 1.28 5.87 -27.63
N GLY A 62 2.41 5.27 -27.96
CA GLY A 62 2.50 3.90 -28.49
C GLY A 62 2.25 2.81 -27.44
N LEU A 63 2.65 3.01 -26.19
CA LEU A 63 2.39 2.05 -25.10
C LEU A 63 0.91 2.03 -24.70
N ILE A 64 0.28 3.19 -24.64
CA ILE A 64 -1.15 3.32 -24.34
C ILE A 64 -2.01 2.68 -25.46
N PHE A 65 -1.65 2.90 -26.74
CA PHE A 65 -2.35 2.30 -27.87
C PHE A 65 -2.22 0.77 -27.95
N LEU A 66 -1.05 0.21 -27.66
CA LEU A 66 -0.83 -1.25 -27.73
C LEU A 66 -1.60 -2.03 -26.66
N THR A 67 -1.88 -1.42 -25.51
CA THR A 67 -2.65 -2.05 -24.42
C THR A 67 -4.15 -1.94 -24.67
N LEU A 68 -4.63 -0.81 -25.13
CA LEU A 68 -6.04 -0.58 -25.43
C LEU A 68 -6.52 -1.39 -26.65
N GLU A 69 -5.72 -1.51 -27.71
CA GLU A 69 -6.08 -2.32 -28.89
C GLU A 69 -6.20 -3.82 -28.60
N ARG A 70 -5.58 -4.36 -27.54
CA ARG A 70 -5.67 -5.79 -27.20
C ARG A 70 -6.82 -6.14 -26.26
N ILE A 71 -7.36 -5.20 -25.54
CA ILE A 71 -8.58 -5.39 -24.73
C ILE A 71 -9.82 -5.39 -25.61
N VAL A 72 -9.79 -4.74 -26.77
CA VAL A 72 -10.95 -4.52 -27.68
C VAL A 72 -10.89 -5.38 -28.94
N TRP A 73 -10.01 -6.38 -29.06
CA TRP A 73 -9.95 -7.20 -30.25
C TRP A 73 -10.98 -8.34 -30.27
N TYR A 74 -12.23 -7.97 -30.53
CA TYR A 74 -13.18 -8.77 -31.30
C TYR A 74 -13.35 -8.12 -32.71
N PRO A 75 -13.51 -8.88 -33.78
CA PRO A 75 -13.42 -8.36 -35.14
C PRO A 75 -14.47 -7.28 -35.39
N MET A 76 -14.04 -6.04 -35.53
CA MET A 76 -14.90 -4.95 -35.99
C MET A 76 -15.23 -5.13 -37.44
N THR A 77 -16.40 -5.64 -37.75
CA THR A 77 -17.04 -5.44 -39.02
C THR A 77 -17.15 -3.93 -39.29
N LYS A 78 -16.73 -3.53 -40.51
CA LYS A 78 -16.72 -2.14 -41.00
C LYS A 78 -18.07 -1.46 -40.86
N HIS A 79 -18.40 -0.89 -39.69
CA HIS A 79 -19.45 0.12 -39.61
C HIS A 79 -18.86 1.32 -38.87
N ARG A 80 -18.81 2.48 -39.54
CA ARG A 80 -18.52 3.79 -38.98
C ARG A 80 -19.41 4.00 -37.76
N ARG A 81 -18.93 3.72 -36.56
CA ARG A 81 -19.49 4.29 -35.33
C ARG A 81 -18.97 5.71 -35.23
N LEU A 82 -19.87 6.67 -34.98
CA LEU A 82 -19.50 7.96 -34.39
C LEU A 82 -18.55 7.66 -33.25
N CYS A 83 -17.38 8.35 -33.20
CA CYS A 83 -16.33 8.12 -32.22
C CYS A 83 -16.93 8.24 -30.82
N ALA A 84 -17.20 7.10 -30.16
CA ALA A 84 -17.36 7.08 -28.72
C ALA A 84 -16.00 7.46 -28.10
N MET A 85 -16.03 8.35 -27.12
CA MET A 85 -14.84 8.69 -26.34
C MET A 85 -14.26 7.41 -25.74
N ASN A 86 -12.92 7.31 -25.72
CA ASN A 86 -12.27 6.24 -24.98
C ASN A 86 -12.28 6.58 -23.46
N ASP A 87 -11.93 5.61 -22.60
CA ASP A 87 -12.01 5.77 -21.16
C ASP A 87 -11.13 6.91 -20.62
N TYR A 88 -9.99 7.16 -21.25
CA TYR A 88 -9.13 8.29 -20.93
C TYR A 88 -9.83 9.63 -21.24
N GLU A 89 -10.47 9.75 -22.38
CA GLU A 89 -11.22 10.96 -22.76
C GLU A 89 -12.42 11.18 -21.83
N ILE A 90 -13.10 10.10 -21.41
CA ILE A 90 -14.18 10.18 -20.41
C ILE A 90 -13.60 10.64 -19.06
N ALA A 91 -12.48 10.06 -18.62
CA ALA A 91 -11.82 10.46 -17.38
C ALA A 91 -11.43 11.94 -17.35
N LEU A 92 -10.94 12.47 -18.49
CA LEU A 92 -10.64 13.90 -18.62
C LEU A 92 -11.90 14.77 -18.41
N THR A 93 -13.07 14.34 -18.88
CA THR A 93 -14.32 15.08 -18.63
C THR A 93 -14.76 15.08 -17.16
N LEU A 94 -14.28 14.12 -16.38
CA LEU A 94 -14.59 13.95 -14.96
C LEU A 94 -13.52 14.54 -14.02
N GLU A 95 -12.46 15.16 -14.56
CA GLU A 95 -11.34 15.71 -13.79
C GLU A 95 -11.79 16.60 -12.64
N ALA A 96 -12.59 17.61 -12.92
CA ALA A 96 -13.08 18.56 -11.92
C ALA A 96 -13.89 17.87 -10.80
N GLU A 97 -14.66 16.85 -11.13
CA GLU A 97 -15.44 16.06 -10.19
C GLU A 97 -14.51 15.18 -9.31
N THR A 98 -13.51 14.56 -9.93
CA THR A 98 -12.51 13.76 -9.22
C THR A 98 -11.73 14.61 -8.20
N VAL A 99 -11.31 15.81 -8.60
CA VAL A 99 -10.66 16.79 -7.71
C VAL A 99 -11.59 17.19 -6.57
N ALA A 100 -12.88 17.40 -6.86
CA ALA A 100 -13.86 17.75 -5.82
C ALA A 100 -14.04 16.59 -4.82
N HIS A 101 -14.08 15.31 -5.27
CA HIS A 101 -14.11 14.14 -4.40
C HIS A 101 -12.89 14.11 -3.49
N ARG A 102 -11.69 14.25 -4.06
CA ARG A 102 -10.44 14.26 -3.31
C ARG A 102 -10.43 15.36 -2.24
N ARG A 103 -10.76 16.60 -2.61
CA ARG A 103 -10.76 17.73 -1.67
C ARG A 103 -11.81 17.61 -0.57
N TYR A 104 -12.97 17.01 -0.87
CA TYR A 104 -13.97 16.71 0.15
C TYR A 104 -13.46 15.72 1.18
N LEU A 105 -12.90 14.59 0.73
CA LEU A 105 -12.36 13.54 1.60
C LEU A 105 -11.19 14.10 2.43
N HIS A 106 -10.30 14.84 1.81
CA HIS A 106 -9.16 15.49 2.48
C HIS A 106 -9.60 16.41 3.62
N LYS A 107 -10.59 17.28 3.35
CA LYS A 107 -11.14 18.22 4.34
C LYS A 107 -11.86 17.51 5.48
N ASN A 108 -12.43 16.36 5.23
CA ASN A 108 -13.20 15.57 6.19
C ASN A 108 -12.43 14.30 6.60
N ALA A 109 -11.12 14.42 6.76
CA ALA A 109 -10.26 13.32 7.17
C ALA A 109 -10.75 12.68 8.46
N GLU A 110 -10.76 11.33 8.48
CA GLU A 110 -11.16 10.51 9.62
C GLU A 110 -10.17 9.34 9.77
N VAL A 111 -9.94 8.88 11.00
CA VAL A 111 -8.93 7.87 11.33
C VAL A 111 -9.62 6.61 11.85
N GLY A 112 -9.05 5.44 11.50
CA GLY A 112 -9.47 4.14 12.00
C GLY A 112 -10.76 3.62 11.37
N LEU A 113 -11.48 2.74 12.09
CA LEU A 113 -12.64 2.03 11.54
C LEU A 113 -13.89 2.91 11.41
N ASN A 114 -14.13 3.79 12.38
CA ASN A 114 -15.37 4.58 12.42
C ASN A 114 -15.22 5.87 11.62
N MET A 115 -15.68 5.86 10.37
CA MET A 115 -15.51 6.94 9.40
C MET A 115 -16.86 7.40 8.80
N PRO A 116 -17.79 7.93 9.61
CA PRO A 116 -19.16 8.20 9.15
C PRO A 116 -19.25 9.23 8.03
N LYS A 117 -18.35 10.24 7.97
CA LYS A 117 -18.37 11.25 6.92
C LYS A 117 -17.90 10.67 5.59
N ALA A 118 -16.77 9.95 5.58
CA ALA A 118 -16.21 9.33 4.38
C ALA A 118 -17.18 8.25 3.85
N VAL A 119 -17.69 7.37 4.71
CA VAL A 119 -18.66 6.31 4.35
C VAL A 119 -19.92 6.92 3.74
N SER A 120 -20.54 7.89 4.41
CA SER A 120 -21.77 8.53 3.90
C SER A 120 -21.52 9.25 2.58
N TYR A 121 -20.37 9.88 2.43
CA TYR A 121 -19.99 10.56 1.19
C TYR A 121 -19.82 9.58 0.04
N VAL A 122 -19.04 8.53 0.23
CA VAL A 122 -18.78 7.50 -0.79
C VAL A 122 -20.09 6.83 -1.22
N MET A 123 -20.95 6.43 -0.28
CA MET A 123 -22.25 5.88 -0.60
C MET A 123 -23.07 6.83 -1.47
N ALA A 124 -23.19 8.08 -1.08
CA ALA A 124 -23.96 9.09 -1.84
C ALA A 124 -23.40 9.34 -3.25
N GLN A 125 -22.07 9.28 -3.45
CA GLN A 125 -21.47 9.45 -4.78
C GLN A 125 -21.68 8.21 -5.68
N LEU A 126 -21.60 7.01 -5.10
CA LEU A 126 -21.92 5.77 -5.84
C LEU A 126 -23.38 5.72 -6.24
N GLU A 127 -24.32 6.11 -5.37
CA GLU A 127 -25.75 6.23 -5.71
C GLU A 127 -25.98 7.23 -6.84
N LYS A 128 -25.36 8.40 -6.80
CA LYS A 128 -25.43 9.39 -7.89
C LYS A 128 -24.88 8.87 -9.21
N ALA A 129 -23.89 8.00 -9.15
CA ALA A 129 -23.35 7.32 -10.33
C ALA A 129 -24.25 6.16 -10.82
N GLY A 130 -25.36 5.87 -10.14
CA GLY A 130 -26.32 4.83 -10.49
C GLY A 130 -25.95 3.43 -10.03
N LEU A 131 -25.05 3.30 -9.04
CA LEU A 131 -24.76 2.06 -8.36
C LEU A 131 -25.68 1.88 -7.14
N GLN A 132 -25.67 0.67 -6.58
CA GLN A 132 -26.35 0.35 -5.32
C GLN A 132 -25.28 0.00 -4.27
N PRO A 133 -24.77 1.00 -3.53
CA PRO A 133 -23.79 0.75 -2.50
C PRO A 133 -24.44 0.17 -1.24
N GLU A 134 -23.66 -0.62 -0.53
CA GLU A 134 -24.00 -1.15 0.77
C GLU A 134 -22.80 -1.09 1.72
N THR A 135 -23.04 -1.19 3.00
CA THR A 135 -21.97 -1.31 3.99
C THR A 135 -21.46 -2.76 4.02
N CYS A 136 -20.14 -2.92 4.12
CA CYS A 136 -19.49 -4.20 4.33
C CYS A 136 -18.52 -4.04 5.51
N GLY A 137 -18.93 -4.54 6.69
CA GLY A 137 -18.31 -4.14 7.95
C GLY A 137 -18.43 -2.61 8.14
N HIS A 138 -17.30 -1.97 8.40
CA HIS A 138 -17.21 -0.51 8.52
C HIS A 138 -16.93 0.21 7.20
N GLY A 139 -16.68 -0.53 6.11
CA GLY A 139 -16.42 0.02 4.78
C GLY A 139 -17.66 0.06 3.88
N VAL A 140 -17.43 0.44 2.62
CA VAL A 140 -18.47 0.51 1.58
C VAL A 140 -18.12 -0.43 0.45
N THR A 141 -19.12 -1.13 -0.07
CA THR A 141 -19.03 -1.94 -1.28
C THR A 141 -20.13 -1.60 -2.27
N ALA A 142 -19.89 -1.84 -3.53
CA ALA A 142 -20.87 -1.81 -4.61
C ALA A 142 -20.45 -2.80 -5.70
N GLN A 143 -21.37 -3.19 -6.56
CA GLN A 143 -21.09 -4.16 -7.62
C GLN A 143 -21.69 -3.72 -8.96
N LEU A 144 -20.99 -4.05 -10.05
CA LEU A 144 -21.44 -3.85 -11.43
C LEU A 144 -21.26 -5.14 -12.24
N GLY A 145 -22.11 -5.31 -13.24
CA GLY A 145 -22.07 -6.48 -14.13
C GLY A 145 -22.65 -7.72 -13.48
N GLN A 146 -22.68 -8.82 -14.22
CA GLN A 146 -23.25 -10.10 -13.78
C GLN A 146 -22.46 -11.28 -14.34
N GLY A 147 -22.34 -12.32 -13.53
CA GLY A 147 -21.71 -13.58 -13.93
C GLY A 147 -20.22 -13.45 -14.23
N GLY A 148 -19.66 -14.47 -14.87
CA GLY A 148 -18.24 -14.50 -15.21
C GLY A 148 -17.32 -14.45 -14.00
N LYS A 149 -16.14 -13.88 -14.20
CA LYS A 149 -15.17 -13.65 -13.14
C LYS A 149 -15.45 -12.35 -12.38
N THR A 150 -15.16 -12.34 -11.09
CA THR A 150 -15.29 -11.15 -10.24
C THR A 150 -13.92 -10.53 -9.98
N LEU A 151 -13.76 -9.27 -10.41
CA LEU A 151 -12.61 -8.45 -10.05
C LEU A 151 -12.98 -7.48 -8.93
N LEU A 152 -12.20 -7.48 -7.85
CA LEU A 152 -12.30 -6.49 -6.80
C LEU A 152 -11.38 -5.30 -7.11
N LEU A 153 -11.94 -4.10 -7.08
CA LEU A 153 -11.19 -2.84 -7.14
C LEU A 153 -11.21 -2.20 -5.74
N ARG A 154 -10.04 -1.96 -5.15
CA ARG A 154 -9.91 -1.48 -3.77
C ARG A 154 -9.30 -0.09 -3.70
N ALA A 155 -9.89 0.77 -2.85
CA ALA A 155 -9.27 1.98 -2.33
C ALA A 155 -9.46 2.05 -0.81
N ASP A 156 -8.45 2.55 -0.10
CA ASP A 156 -8.57 2.94 1.29
C ASP A 156 -9.10 4.36 1.42
N MET A 157 -9.60 4.71 2.63
CA MET A 157 -10.25 6.00 2.87
C MET A 157 -9.76 6.71 4.13
N ASP A 158 -9.02 6.03 5.01
CA ASP A 158 -8.61 6.56 6.31
C ASP A 158 -7.46 7.55 6.20
N ALA A 159 -7.35 8.40 7.21
CA ALA A 159 -6.28 9.37 7.40
C ALA A 159 -5.35 8.97 8.55
N LEU A 160 -4.25 9.67 8.68
CA LEU A 160 -3.31 9.54 9.77
C LEU A 160 -3.63 10.50 10.93
N PRO A 161 -3.43 10.10 12.20
CA PRO A 161 -3.59 10.96 13.37
C PRO A 161 -2.37 11.88 13.53
N MET A 162 -2.27 12.86 12.66
CA MET A 162 -1.17 13.82 12.64
C MET A 162 -1.64 15.20 12.18
N PRO A 163 -0.98 16.30 12.62
CA PRO A 163 -1.30 17.62 12.14
C PRO A 163 -0.88 17.79 10.68
N GLU A 164 -1.69 18.54 9.94
CA GLU A 164 -1.39 18.96 8.58
C GLU A 164 -0.78 20.37 8.56
N SER A 165 0.32 20.54 7.81
CA SER A 165 1.02 21.81 7.63
C SER A 165 1.11 22.24 6.17
N SER A 166 0.23 21.72 5.30
CA SER A 166 0.25 22.01 3.87
C SER A 166 -0.11 23.46 3.54
N GLY A 167 -0.94 24.11 4.36
CA GLY A 167 -1.49 25.44 4.10
C GLY A 167 -2.59 25.46 3.03
N GLU A 168 -3.07 24.32 2.58
CA GLU A 168 -4.10 24.19 1.56
C GLU A 168 -5.48 24.62 2.09
N ALA A 169 -6.28 25.26 1.24
CA ALA A 169 -7.62 25.74 1.61
C ALA A 169 -8.61 24.60 1.95
N PHE A 170 -8.29 23.38 1.56
CA PHE A 170 -9.06 22.17 1.84
C PHE A 170 -8.41 21.28 2.91
N ALA A 171 -7.40 21.76 3.64
CA ALA A 171 -6.84 21.08 4.79
C ALA A 171 -7.91 20.71 5.82
N CYS A 172 -7.72 19.62 6.56
CA CYS A 172 -8.66 19.20 7.59
C CYS A 172 -8.74 20.24 8.72
N PRO A 173 -9.93 20.77 9.04
CA PRO A 173 -10.08 21.86 10.00
C PRO A 173 -9.86 21.43 11.46
N THR A 174 -9.82 20.13 11.76
CA THR A 174 -9.54 19.63 13.11
C THR A 174 -8.10 19.90 13.53
N GLY A 175 -7.18 19.91 12.56
CA GLY A 175 -5.74 20.09 12.80
C GLY A 175 -5.06 18.91 13.45
N THR A 176 -5.74 17.76 13.60
CA THR A 176 -5.24 16.53 14.24
C THR A 176 -5.23 15.33 13.34
N GLU A 177 -5.90 15.40 12.19
CA GLU A 177 -5.94 14.36 11.16
C GLU A 177 -5.48 14.90 9.81
N ALA A 178 -4.75 14.10 9.04
CA ALA A 178 -4.28 14.44 7.70
C ALA A 178 -4.21 13.24 6.77
N HIS A 179 -4.62 13.42 5.50
CA HIS A 179 -4.41 12.44 4.44
C HIS A 179 -2.98 12.50 3.89
N ALA A 180 -1.98 12.25 4.77
CA ALA A 180 -0.57 12.30 4.39
C ALA A 180 -0.13 11.09 3.56
N CYS A 181 -0.84 9.96 3.65
CA CYS A 181 -0.61 8.77 2.83
C CYS A 181 -1.31 8.82 1.46
N GLY A 182 -2.27 9.74 1.27
CA GLY A 182 -2.93 9.94 -0.03
C GLY A 182 -4.17 9.07 -0.28
N HIS A 183 -4.79 8.53 0.76
CA HIS A 183 -5.99 7.69 0.63
C HIS A 183 -7.20 8.47 0.09
N ASP A 184 -7.25 9.78 0.27
CA ASP A 184 -8.20 10.68 -0.38
C ASP A 184 -8.12 10.66 -1.92
N PHE A 185 -6.91 10.51 -2.48
CA PHE A 185 -6.72 10.28 -3.92
C PHE A 185 -7.26 8.91 -4.33
N HIS A 186 -6.96 7.86 -3.55
CA HIS A 186 -7.36 6.50 -3.88
C HIS A 186 -8.88 6.37 -3.96
N ALA A 187 -9.60 6.86 -2.96
CA ALA A 187 -11.05 6.84 -2.93
C ALA A 187 -11.67 7.71 -4.05
N ALA A 188 -11.10 8.90 -4.32
CA ALA A 188 -11.57 9.76 -5.41
C ALA A 188 -11.39 9.10 -6.79
N MET A 189 -10.24 8.45 -7.02
CA MET A 189 -10.00 7.70 -8.26
C MET A 189 -10.97 6.53 -8.42
N LEU A 190 -11.24 5.77 -7.35
CA LEU A 190 -12.14 4.63 -7.40
C LEU A 190 -13.60 5.05 -7.62
N LEU A 191 -14.04 6.18 -7.05
CA LEU A 191 -15.35 6.78 -7.35
C LEU A 191 -15.49 7.14 -8.83
N THR A 192 -14.45 7.76 -9.39
CA THR A 192 -14.43 8.11 -10.83
C THR A 192 -14.44 6.86 -11.71
N ALA A 193 -13.65 5.85 -11.36
CA ALA A 193 -13.62 4.58 -12.07
C ALA A 193 -14.97 3.86 -12.02
N ALA A 194 -15.64 3.87 -10.87
CA ALA A 194 -16.97 3.30 -10.72
C ALA A 194 -17.99 3.97 -11.65
N LYS A 195 -17.94 5.29 -11.79
CA LYS A 195 -18.79 6.06 -12.69
C LYS A 195 -18.52 5.76 -14.18
N ILE A 196 -17.24 5.62 -14.57
CA ILE A 196 -16.84 5.25 -15.94
C ILE A 196 -17.33 3.84 -16.25
N LEU A 197 -17.06 2.88 -15.37
CA LEU A 197 -17.48 1.48 -15.56
C LEU A 197 -18.99 1.32 -15.57
N LYS A 198 -19.73 2.13 -14.82
CA LYS A 198 -21.21 2.15 -14.86
C LYS A 198 -21.73 2.53 -16.23
N GLN A 199 -21.11 3.48 -16.92
CA GLN A 199 -21.50 3.86 -18.29
C GLN A 199 -21.28 2.72 -19.30
N GLN A 200 -20.40 1.79 -18.98
CA GLN A 200 -20.04 0.65 -19.82
C GLN A 200 -20.60 -0.69 -19.30
N GLU A 201 -21.46 -0.67 -18.32
CA GLU A 201 -21.96 -1.87 -17.63
C GLU A 201 -22.49 -2.94 -18.60
N ALA A 202 -23.21 -2.53 -19.65
CA ALA A 202 -23.76 -3.45 -20.65
C ALA A 202 -22.69 -4.19 -21.49
N SER A 203 -21.43 -3.73 -21.45
CA SER A 203 -20.30 -4.36 -22.16
C SER A 203 -19.41 -5.22 -21.26
N LEU A 204 -19.62 -5.19 -19.96
CA LEU A 204 -18.84 -5.98 -18.99
C LEU A 204 -19.10 -7.48 -19.20
N GLN A 205 -18.03 -8.26 -19.26
CA GLN A 205 -18.08 -9.73 -19.40
C GLN A 205 -17.84 -10.46 -18.07
N GLY A 206 -18.16 -9.81 -16.97
CA GLY A 206 -17.95 -10.31 -15.62
C GLY A 206 -18.49 -9.33 -14.61
N THR A 207 -18.06 -9.49 -13.38
CA THR A 207 -18.47 -8.68 -12.24
C THR A 207 -17.30 -7.82 -11.76
N VAL A 208 -17.57 -6.53 -11.53
CA VAL A 208 -16.64 -5.64 -10.83
C VAL A 208 -17.21 -5.32 -9.46
N ARG A 209 -16.46 -5.63 -8.41
CA ARG A 209 -16.78 -5.29 -7.02
C ARG A 209 -15.89 -4.16 -6.57
N PHE A 210 -16.47 -3.10 -6.02
CA PHE A 210 -15.76 -1.97 -5.45
C PHE A 210 -15.62 -2.16 -3.95
N MET A 211 -14.44 -1.86 -3.40
CA MET A 211 -14.14 -1.91 -1.98
C MET A 211 -13.54 -0.58 -1.55
N PHE A 212 -14.28 0.17 -0.73
CA PHE A 212 -13.79 1.38 -0.06
C PHE A 212 -13.51 1.03 1.38
N GLN A 213 -12.22 0.88 1.70
CA GLN A 213 -11.73 0.30 2.94
C GLN A 213 -11.42 1.37 3.98
N PRO A 214 -11.92 1.29 5.22
CA PRO A 214 -11.44 2.09 6.36
C PRO A 214 -10.16 1.48 6.94
N ALA A 215 -9.51 2.16 7.88
CA ALA A 215 -8.49 1.64 8.79
C ALA A 215 -7.38 0.80 8.10
N GLU A 216 -6.83 1.29 6.99
CA GLU A 216 -5.67 0.67 6.36
C GLU A 216 -4.45 0.78 7.27
N GLU A 217 -4.23 1.97 7.84
CA GLU A 217 -3.07 2.32 8.65
C GLU A 217 -2.97 1.53 9.98
N THR A 218 -4.09 0.97 10.43
CA THR A 218 -4.14 0.09 11.61
C THR A 218 -4.25 -1.40 11.25
N PHE A 219 -4.31 -1.73 9.94
CA PHE A 219 -4.49 -3.09 9.41
C PHE A 219 -5.80 -3.78 9.83
N GLU A 220 -6.78 -3.02 10.31
CA GLU A 220 -8.05 -3.55 10.82
C GLU A 220 -9.13 -3.60 9.74
N GLY A 221 -9.18 -2.58 8.87
CA GLY A 221 -10.28 -2.41 7.92
C GLY A 221 -10.40 -3.52 6.89
N SER A 222 -9.28 -4.01 6.34
CA SER A 222 -9.33 -5.15 5.41
C SER A 222 -9.81 -6.43 6.10
N ARG A 223 -9.41 -6.68 7.34
CA ARG A 223 -9.85 -7.84 8.12
C ARG A 223 -11.35 -7.76 8.44
N ASP A 224 -11.81 -6.57 8.81
CA ASP A 224 -13.23 -6.30 9.08
C ASP A 224 -14.08 -6.59 7.82
N MET A 225 -13.70 -6.02 6.66
CA MET A 225 -14.43 -6.25 5.42
C MET A 225 -14.35 -7.71 4.93
N ILE A 226 -13.21 -8.39 5.12
CA ILE A 226 -13.05 -9.81 4.78
C ILE A 226 -13.97 -10.66 5.66
N ALA A 227 -14.05 -10.39 6.95
CA ALA A 227 -14.97 -11.08 7.86
C ALA A 227 -16.45 -10.87 7.49
N ASN A 228 -16.76 -9.76 6.78
CA ASN A 228 -18.09 -9.44 6.27
C ASN A 228 -18.28 -9.83 4.78
N GLY A 229 -17.44 -10.72 4.23
CA GLY A 229 -17.68 -11.38 2.95
C GLY A 229 -17.17 -10.63 1.70
N ILE A 230 -16.38 -9.56 1.82
CA ILE A 230 -15.92 -8.76 0.66
C ILE A 230 -15.19 -9.60 -0.39
N LEU A 231 -14.52 -10.68 0.00
CA LEU A 231 -13.77 -11.57 -0.89
C LEU A 231 -14.56 -12.77 -1.40
N GLU A 232 -15.83 -12.92 -1.04
CA GLU A 232 -16.64 -14.04 -1.51
C GLU A 232 -16.77 -14.02 -3.04
N SER A 233 -16.39 -15.13 -3.69
CA SER A 233 -16.42 -15.29 -5.14
C SER A 233 -15.54 -14.28 -5.92
N VAL A 234 -14.50 -13.70 -5.31
CA VAL A 234 -13.53 -12.82 -5.95
C VAL A 234 -12.43 -13.65 -6.60
N ASP A 235 -12.22 -13.48 -7.92
CA ASP A 235 -11.17 -14.16 -8.69
C ASP A 235 -9.85 -13.40 -8.70
N GLY A 236 -9.89 -12.09 -8.51
CA GLY A 236 -8.71 -11.24 -8.47
C GLY A 236 -9.00 -9.89 -7.83
N ALA A 237 -7.96 -9.25 -7.30
CA ALA A 237 -8.06 -7.93 -6.68
C ALA A 237 -7.01 -6.98 -7.26
N LEU A 238 -7.38 -5.71 -7.36
CA LEU A 238 -6.51 -4.64 -7.83
C LEU A 238 -6.64 -3.42 -6.92
N ALA A 239 -5.50 -2.85 -6.54
CA ALA A 239 -5.41 -1.59 -5.83
C ALA A 239 -4.26 -0.76 -6.38
N PHE A 240 -4.36 0.56 -6.25
CA PHE A 240 -3.28 1.49 -6.53
C PHE A 240 -2.91 2.26 -5.27
N HIS A 241 -1.63 2.63 -5.17
CA HIS A 241 -1.16 3.55 -4.16
C HIS A 241 -0.44 4.72 -4.82
N VAL A 242 -0.81 5.95 -4.47
CA VAL A 242 -0.07 7.14 -4.91
C VAL A 242 1.28 7.21 -4.19
N SER A 243 2.31 7.64 -4.89
CA SER A 243 3.64 7.79 -4.29
C SER A 243 4.09 9.24 -4.40
N PRO A 244 4.40 9.90 -3.28
CA PRO A 244 5.06 11.21 -3.32
C PRO A 244 6.50 11.05 -3.82
N GLY A 245 7.01 12.01 -4.56
CA GLY A 245 8.42 11.99 -4.92
C GLY A 245 8.74 12.67 -6.24
N LYS A 246 9.96 12.42 -6.73
CA LYS A 246 10.51 13.01 -7.96
C LYS A 246 10.14 12.24 -9.24
N MET A 247 9.21 11.33 -9.15
CA MET A 247 8.74 10.55 -10.31
C MET A 247 7.89 11.42 -11.23
N PRO A 248 7.93 11.19 -12.55
CA PRO A 248 7.02 11.86 -13.47
C PRO A 248 5.55 11.60 -13.10
N VAL A 249 4.73 12.65 -13.18
CA VAL A 249 3.28 12.51 -12.98
C VAL A 249 2.70 11.60 -14.06
N GLY A 250 1.82 10.69 -13.67
CA GLY A 250 1.20 9.70 -14.58
C GLY A 250 2.03 8.44 -14.80
N LEU A 251 3.21 8.33 -14.17
CA LEU A 251 3.95 7.07 -14.17
C LEU A 251 3.24 6.05 -13.28
N VAL A 252 2.94 4.89 -13.85
CA VAL A 252 2.44 3.71 -13.12
C VAL A 252 3.53 2.67 -13.06
N MET A 253 3.82 2.22 -11.85
CA MET A 253 4.70 1.10 -11.61
C MET A 253 3.87 -0.11 -11.16
N TYR A 254 4.17 -1.26 -11.72
CA TYR A 254 3.56 -2.52 -11.32
C TYR A 254 4.60 -3.63 -11.33
N ASN A 255 4.35 -4.65 -10.53
CA ASN A 255 5.13 -5.87 -10.57
C ASN A 255 4.23 -7.03 -11.02
N SER A 256 4.60 -7.70 -12.08
CA SER A 256 3.84 -8.85 -12.63
C SER A 256 4.36 -10.20 -12.13
N THR A 257 5.49 -10.21 -11.44
CA THR A 257 6.11 -11.45 -10.94
C THR A 257 6.93 -11.15 -9.68
N GLY A 258 6.64 -11.86 -8.60
CA GLY A 258 7.39 -11.75 -7.35
C GLY A 258 6.81 -10.74 -6.37
N THR A 259 7.61 -10.27 -5.43
CA THR A 259 7.16 -9.45 -4.32
C THR A 259 6.94 -8.01 -4.72
N MET A 260 5.72 -7.52 -4.55
CA MET A 260 5.36 -6.10 -4.70
C MET A 260 5.60 -5.34 -3.40
N MET A 261 5.22 -5.91 -2.24
CA MET A 261 5.42 -5.30 -0.93
C MET A 261 5.95 -6.34 0.06
N PHE A 262 6.89 -5.92 0.90
CA PHE A 262 7.37 -6.74 1.99
C PHE A 262 6.31 -6.93 3.07
N SER A 263 6.43 -7.99 3.88
CA SER A 263 5.62 -8.15 5.08
C SER A 263 5.82 -6.99 6.07
N VAL A 264 4.82 -6.77 6.92
CA VAL A 264 4.89 -5.80 8.01
C VAL A 264 4.54 -6.53 9.31
N ASP A 265 5.58 -6.95 10.05
CA ASP A 265 5.41 -7.62 11.33
C ASP A 265 6.06 -6.77 12.42
N GLY A 266 5.23 -6.10 13.21
CA GLY A 266 5.65 -5.33 14.38
C GLY A 266 5.53 -6.16 15.64
N PHE A 267 6.53 -6.13 16.51
CA PHE A 267 6.52 -6.89 17.75
C PHE A 267 6.93 -6.06 18.95
N ARG A 268 6.41 -6.48 20.11
CA ARG A 268 6.80 -6.02 21.45
C ARG A 268 7.16 -7.23 22.27
N ILE A 269 8.32 -7.19 22.91
CA ILE A 269 8.78 -8.21 23.87
C ILE A 269 8.91 -7.53 25.21
N THR A 270 8.13 -7.99 26.20
CA THR A 270 8.31 -7.64 27.60
C THR A 270 9.15 -8.73 28.27
N ILE A 271 10.26 -8.34 28.85
CA ILE A 271 11.20 -9.24 29.53
C ILE A 271 11.00 -9.04 31.02
N HIS A 272 10.62 -10.11 31.70
CA HIS A 272 10.39 -10.11 33.13
C HIS A 272 11.57 -10.70 33.86
N GLY A 273 12.09 -9.94 34.81
CA GLY A 273 13.16 -10.31 35.73
C GLY A 273 12.71 -10.28 37.15
N LYS A 274 13.62 -9.95 38.04
CA LYS A 274 13.42 -9.69 39.45
C LYS A 274 14.33 -8.55 39.90
N GLY A 275 13.73 -7.42 40.20
CA GLY A 275 14.45 -6.22 40.60
C GLY A 275 15.22 -6.38 41.92
N GLY A 276 16.18 -5.47 42.12
CA GLY A 276 16.97 -5.48 43.34
C GLY A 276 18.04 -4.39 43.37
N HIS A 277 18.81 -4.42 44.44
CA HIS A 277 19.91 -3.48 44.62
C HIS A 277 21.11 -3.85 43.77
N GLY A 278 21.62 -2.93 42.94
CA GLY A 278 22.70 -3.17 41.98
C GLY A 278 24.01 -3.75 42.56
N ALA A 279 24.27 -3.58 43.88
CA ALA A 279 25.41 -4.20 44.54
C ALA A 279 25.17 -5.67 44.99
N TYR A 280 23.92 -6.17 44.87
CA TYR A 280 23.55 -7.54 45.25
C TYR A 280 22.88 -8.29 44.07
N PRO A 281 23.50 -8.34 42.87
CA PRO A 281 22.88 -8.90 41.66
C PRO A 281 22.54 -10.39 41.80
N HIS A 282 23.20 -11.12 42.67
CA HIS A 282 22.97 -12.54 42.94
C HIS A 282 21.60 -12.83 43.59
N THR A 283 20.89 -11.82 44.08
CA THR A 283 19.53 -11.94 44.63
C THR A 283 18.43 -11.54 43.66
N SER A 284 18.82 -11.12 42.47
CA SER A 284 17.97 -10.55 41.43
C SER A 284 18.05 -11.38 40.15
N ILE A 285 17.18 -11.07 39.20
CA ILE A 285 17.21 -11.54 37.82
C ILE A 285 17.19 -10.28 36.95
N ASP A 286 18.28 -9.99 36.28
CA ASP A 286 18.44 -8.73 35.55
C ASP A 286 17.83 -8.78 34.15
N PRO A 287 16.70 -8.11 33.91
CA PRO A 287 16.05 -8.11 32.58
C PRO A 287 16.85 -7.29 31.56
N ILE A 288 17.72 -6.36 31.96
CA ILE A 288 18.61 -5.64 31.02
C ILE A 288 19.64 -6.63 30.48
N ASN A 289 20.26 -7.44 31.31
CA ASN A 289 21.18 -8.47 30.86
C ASN A 289 20.51 -9.47 29.92
N ILE A 290 19.30 -9.93 30.25
CA ILE A 290 18.50 -10.79 29.38
C ILE A 290 18.27 -10.10 28.03
N GLY A 291 17.81 -8.84 28.01
CA GLY A 291 17.50 -8.09 26.81
C GLY A 291 18.70 -7.87 25.89
N VAL A 292 19.89 -7.63 26.44
CA VAL A 292 21.14 -7.53 25.65
C VAL A 292 21.42 -8.85 24.92
N HIS A 293 21.35 -9.98 25.62
CA HIS A 293 21.55 -11.29 25.00
C HIS A 293 20.46 -11.65 24.01
N LEU A 294 19.21 -11.31 24.30
CA LEU A 294 18.10 -11.48 23.39
C LEU A 294 18.29 -10.65 22.11
N HIS A 295 18.70 -9.39 22.23
CA HIS A 295 18.97 -8.55 21.06
C HIS A 295 20.00 -9.20 20.14
N LEU A 296 21.11 -9.70 20.69
CA LEU A 296 22.13 -10.40 19.91
C LEU A 296 21.59 -11.68 19.27
N ALA A 297 20.85 -12.49 20.03
CA ALA A 297 20.27 -13.73 19.53
C ALA A 297 19.25 -13.50 18.38
N LEU A 298 18.48 -12.42 18.43
CA LEU A 298 17.57 -12.05 17.36
C LEU A 298 18.31 -11.72 16.05
N GLN A 299 19.52 -11.14 16.11
CA GLN A 299 20.31 -10.88 14.90
C GLN A 299 20.78 -12.18 14.24
N GLU A 300 21.02 -13.24 15.01
CA GLU A 300 21.41 -14.54 14.48
C GLU A 300 20.31 -15.19 13.63
N LEU A 301 19.04 -14.87 13.86
CA LEU A 301 17.94 -15.34 13.03
C LEU A 301 18.11 -14.90 11.57
N ILE A 302 18.55 -13.67 11.34
CA ILE A 302 18.84 -13.17 10.00
C ILE A 302 20.16 -13.71 9.49
N ALA A 303 21.19 -13.74 10.32
CA ALA A 303 22.54 -14.11 9.92
C ALA A 303 22.72 -15.63 9.68
N ARG A 304 21.93 -16.49 10.32
CA ARG A 304 22.11 -17.95 10.36
C ARG A 304 20.89 -18.77 9.99
N GLU A 305 19.68 -18.22 10.08
CA GLU A 305 18.46 -18.97 9.86
C GLU A 305 17.64 -18.50 8.65
N ALA A 306 17.71 -17.21 8.28
CA ALA A 306 17.06 -16.70 7.08
C ALA A 306 17.69 -17.31 5.83
N ASP A 307 16.89 -17.61 4.83
CA ASP A 307 17.37 -18.02 3.52
C ASP A 307 18.10 -16.83 2.85
N PRO A 308 19.38 -16.97 2.44
CA PRO A 308 20.14 -15.85 1.86
C PRO A 308 19.60 -15.40 0.48
N THR A 309 18.71 -16.16 -0.14
CA THR A 309 18.05 -15.80 -1.40
C THR A 309 16.80 -14.94 -1.16
N HIS A 310 16.33 -14.84 0.07
CA HIS A 310 15.17 -14.04 0.46
C HIS A 310 15.60 -12.77 1.20
N ALA A 311 15.02 -11.65 0.84
CA ALA A 311 15.27 -10.42 1.57
C ALA A 311 14.51 -10.43 2.91
N CYS A 312 15.27 -10.42 4.01
CA CYS A 312 14.76 -10.41 5.37
C CYS A 312 15.47 -9.31 6.17
N VAL A 313 14.68 -8.51 6.90
CA VAL A 313 15.21 -7.45 7.78
C VAL A 313 14.53 -7.56 9.13
N LEU A 314 15.30 -7.66 10.20
CA LEU A 314 14.84 -7.61 11.59
C LEU A 314 15.51 -6.43 12.27
N THR A 315 14.71 -5.51 12.80
CA THR A 315 15.20 -4.33 13.48
C THR A 315 14.56 -4.23 14.86
N VAL A 316 15.37 -4.05 15.88
CA VAL A 316 14.92 -3.59 17.20
C VAL A 316 15.08 -2.08 17.22
N GLY A 317 13.96 -1.36 17.19
CA GLY A 317 13.92 0.10 17.13
C GLY A 317 13.82 0.78 18.50
N GLN A 318 13.41 0.02 19.53
CA GLN A 318 13.29 0.50 20.89
C GLN A 318 13.78 -0.57 21.88
N PHE A 319 14.60 -0.15 22.84
CA PHE A 319 14.96 -0.95 24.00
C PHE A 319 15.00 -0.01 25.21
N SER A 320 14.18 -0.27 26.22
CA SER A 320 14.07 0.57 27.42
C SER A 320 13.96 -0.28 28.67
N ALA A 321 14.67 0.12 29.73
CA ALA A 321 14.64 -0.53 31.04
C ALA A 321 15.25 0.37 32.11
N GLY A 322 14.82 0.18 33.37
CA GLY A 322 15.41 0.81 34.54
C GLY A 322 15.18 2.32 34.65
N SER A 323 15.39 2.87 35.82
CA SER A 323 15.24 4.30 36.15
C SER A 323 16.43 4.89 36.92
N ALA A 324 17.30 4.04 37.46
CA ALA A 324 18.46 4.48 38.27
C ALA A 324 19.64 3.53 38.12
N PRO A 325 20.89 4.03 38.16
CA PRO A 325 22.09 3.24 37.87
C PRO A 325 22.41 2.18 38.91
N ASN A 326 21.85 2.27 40.11
CA ASN A 326 22.10 1.37 41.25
C ASN A 326 20.90 0.44 41.55
N ILE A 327 19.90 0.37 40.64
CA ILE A 327 18.70 -0.46 40.78
C ILE A 327 18.60 -1.38 39.58
N ILE A 328 18.51 -2.69 39.80
CA ILE A 328 18.10 -3.66 38.78
C ILE A 328 16.58 -3.57 38.65
N PRO A 329 16.03 -3.31 37.47
CA PRO A 329 14.57 -3.21 37.29
C PRO A 329 13.89 -4.58 37.32
N ASP A 330 12.56 -4.59 37.44
CA ASP A 330 11.75 -5.82 37.32
C ASP A 330 11.52 -6.22 35.88
N GLU A 331 11.50 -5.24 34.94
CA GLU A 331 11.14 -5.44 33.55
C GLU A 331 12.06 -4.66 32.60
N ALA A 332 12.16 -5.17 31.37
CA ALA A 332 12.68 -4.47 30.21
C ALA A 332 11.74 -4.61 29.02
N LEU A 333 11.66 -3.60 28.18
CA LEU A 333 10.81 -3.56 26.99
C LEU A 333 11.67 -3.45 25.73
N MET A 334 11.39 -4.33 24.78
CA MET A 334 11.98 -4.29 23.44
C MET A 334 10.88 -4.23 22.40
N GLN A 335 10.97 -3.32 21.41
CA GLN A 335 10.06 -3.26 20.28
C GLN A 335 10.84 -3.27 18.98
N GLY A 336 10.30 -3.95 17.99
CA GLY A 336 10.96 -4.09 16.71
C GLY A 336 10.02 -4.43 15.56
N THR A 337 10.62 -4.61 14.38
CA THR A 337 9.92 -4.97 13.17
C THR A 337 10.66 -6.05 12.41
N LEU A 338 9.88 -6.95 11.78
CA LEU A 338 10.36 -7.90 10.80
C LEU A 338 9.77 -7.53 9.42
N ARG A 339 10.61 -7.55 8.38
CA ARG A 339 10.23 -7.39 6.98
C ARG A 339 10.76 -8.55 6.18
N THR A 340 9.91 -9.19 5.38
CA THR A 340 10.31 -10.29 4.49
C THR A 340 9.62 -10.16 3.15
N ASN A 341 10.25 -10.67 2.10
CA ASN A 341 9.68 -10.74 0.76
C ASN A 341 9.14 -12.14 0.40
N ASN A 342 9.15 -13.08 1.34
CA ASN A 342 8.77 -14.48 1.14
C ASN A 342 7.92 -14.96 2.32
N ARG A 343 6.84 -15.71 2.04
CA ARG A 343 5.91 -16.20 3.07
C ARG A 343 6.54 -17.23 3.99
N ASP A 344 7.25 -18.21 3.43
CA ASP A 344 7.85 -19.30 4.22
C ASP A 344 8.92 -18.78 5.15
N SER A 345 9.76 -17.84 4.67
CA SER A 345 10.75 -17.14 5.50
C SER A 345 10.10 -16.33 6.62
N ARG A 346 8.99 -15.63 6.31
CA ARG A 346 8.24 -14.88 7.30
C ARG A 346 7.70 -15.80 8.39
N ASP A 347 6.99 -16.85 8.01
CA ASP A 347 6.33 -17.76 8.95
C ASP A 347 7.35 -18.49 9.84
N LYS A 348 8.52 -18.82 9.28
CA LYS A 348 9.65 -19.34 10.05
C LYS A 348 10.15 -18.30 11.05
N LEU A 349 10.48 -17.08 10.60
CA LEU A 349 11.08 -16.06 11.44
C LEU A 349 10.14 -15.54 12.53
N VAL A 350 8.84 -15.38 12.24
CA VAL A 350 7.80 -15.03 13.21
C VAL A 350 7.80 -16.02 14.36
N ARG A 351 7.75 -17.32 14.08
CA ARG A 351 7.81 -18.36 15.11
C ARG A 351 9.15 -18.33 15.87
N ARG A 352 10.27 -18.18 15.16
CA ARG A 352 11.60 -18.20 15.75
C ARG A 352 11.86 -17.02 16.69
N ILE A 353 11.32 -15.84 16.42
CA ILE A 353 11.42 -14.67 17.32
C ILE A 353 10.85 -15.01 18.70
N GLU A 354 9.69 -15.64 18.74
CA GLU A 354 9.05 -16.05 20.00
C GLU A 354 9.85 -17.12 20.74
N GLU A 355 10.24 -18.18 20.03
CA GLU A 355 11.03 -19.29 20.60
C GLU A 355 12.36 -18.80 21.20
N VAL A 356 13.06 -17.90 20.49
CA VAL A 356 14.33 -17.34 20.95
C VAL A 356 14.12 -16.42 22.15
N ALA A 357 13.07 -15.60 22.15
CA ALA A 357 12.76 -14.71 23.27
C ALA A 357 12.55 -15.51 24.57
N GLN A 358 11.72 -16.54 24.49
CA GLN A 358 11.44 -17.41 25.64
C GLN A 358 12.67 -18.21 26.10
N ALA A 359 13.42 -18.77 25.15
CA ALA A 359 14.61 -19.56 25.46
C ALA A 359 15.70 -18.73 26.12
N VAL A 360 16.03 -17.55 25.58
CA VAL A 360 17.06 -16.67 26.14
C VAL A 360 16.66 -16.18 27.52
N ALA A 361 15.42 -15.74 27.72
CA ALA A 361 14.96 -15.30 29.02
C ALA A 361 15.09 -16.40 30.07
N LYS A 362 14.72 -17.62 29.72
CA LYS A 362 14.81 -18.80 30.60
C LYS A 362 16.26 -19.15 30.97
N VAL A 363 17.22 -19.01 30.05
CA VAL A 363 18.66 -19.27 30.34
C VAL A 363 19.16 -18.42 31.50
N TYR A 364 18.66 -17.19 31.59
CA TYR A 364 19.07 -16.25 32.67
C TYR A 364 18.09 -16.18 33.83
N GLY A 365 17.13 -17.14 33.90
CA GLY A 365 16.20 -17.28 35.04
C GLY A 365 14.97 -16.38 34.99
N GLY A 366 14.78 -15.61 33.93
CA GLY A 366 13.61 -14.76 33.71
C GLY A 366 12.59 -15.40 32.77
N SER A 367 11.64 -14.56 32.28
CA SER A 367 10.69 -14.92 31.26
C SER A 367 10.53 -13.79 30.24
N ALA A 368 10.00 -14.10 29.08
CA ALA A 368 9.67 -13.11 28.04
C ALA A 368 8.28 -13.38 27.50
N GLU A 369 7.54 -12.30 27.29
CA GLU A 369 6.23 -12.29 26.66
C GLU A 369 6.32 -11.53 25.33
N LEU A 370 5.89 -12.16 24.24
CA LEU A 370 5.82 -11.57 22.90
C LEU A 370 4.40 -11.17 22.58
N GLN A 371 4.23 -9.92 22.15
CA GLN A 371 2.98 -9.41 21.59
C GLN A 371 3.25 -8.93 20.15
N TRP A 372 2.49 -9.44 19.19
CA TRP A 372 2.49 -8.91 17.83
C TRP A 372 1.62 -7.65 17.77
N ILE A 373 2.22 -6.53 17.32
CA ILE A 373 1.53 -5.24 17.11
C ILE A 373 0.85 -5.24 15.74
N SER A 374 1.53 -5.79 14.75
CA SER A 374 1.02 -5.96 13.39
C SER A 374 1.53 -7.26 12.79
N GLN A 375 0.72 -7.88 11.94
CA GLN A 375 1.10 -9.07 11.17
C GLN A 375 0.45 -9.00 9.79
N VAL A 376 1.20 -8.53 8.79
CA VAL A 376 0.76 -8.42 7.40
C VAL A 376 1.71 -9.23 6.53
N PRO A 377 1.22 -10.22 5.77
CA PRO A 377 2.07 -11.01 4.89
C PRO A 377 2.59 -10.19 3.69
N PRO A 378 3.67 -10.65 3.02
CA PRO A 378 4.13 -9.99 1.81
C PRO A 378 3.10 -10.11 0.69
N LEU A 379 2.97 -9.04 -0.11
CA LEU A 379 2.17 -9.05 -1.34
C LEU A 379 3.04 -9.61 -2.48
N ILE A 380 2.62 -10.75 -3.00
CA ILE A 380 3.31 -11.45 -4.08
C ILE A 380 2.36 -11.53 -5.28
N CYS A 381 2.84 -11.07 -6.44
CA CYS A 381 2.10 -11.06 -7.69
C CYS A 381 2.46 -12.28 -8.57
#